data_d3aa4ecd411ed47b65b45082f56b72d7
#
_entry.id   d3aa4ecd411ed47b65b45082f56b72d7
#
_cell.length_a   1.000
_cell.length_b   1.000
_cell.length_c   1.000
_cell.angle_alpha   90.00
_cell.angle_beta   90.00
_cell.angle_gamma   90.00
#
_symmetry.space_group_name_H-M   'P 1'
#
loop_
_entity.id
_entity.type
_entity.pdbx_description
1 polymer ?
#
loop_
_entity_poly.entity_id
_entity_poly.type
_entity_poly.pdbx_seq_one_letter_code
_entity_poly.pdbx_strand_id
1 'polypeptide(L)'
;GQRYVTAEGAVEFRQLQDPRDPTSLLLASALPQPYDNLGVPGAFLFDVANTTSSLESIRPNNLFFDLILRNSALPPGNTTQLDQLVALVENGLPQTKVLIVWVGNNDVLIGTGTGDPVVRSVGGTDGNVTPAAEFQANFDALLTAIDALDVPQVALVNIPSVTSIPLATTINGLLAANGLAPSDVTTDEDDVAAILLSAQSVLFPGGSIDQDYLTGAKSLPSTFTLTNAEITAVEAERVGYNNYLSSAAAARTWAFVDAASLLASLPLDPSADLNAVYPLVTVPGVGLVQNEGSGFSLDGVHPSQKGYARIANEVLDALNATYDEAYSTYDVGAVQNTLGFEDFEGPVAGSGLRVAPAPDAFRDPYTGTGAR
;
A
#
# COMPACT_ATOMS: atom_id res chain seq x y z
N GLY A 1 -6.46 -10.06 -7.99
CA GLY A 1 -7.51 -10.39 -8.96
C GLY A 1 -8.74 -9.55 -8.69
N GLN A 2 -9.43 -9.10 -9.72
CA GLN A 2 -10.68 -8.37 -9.55
C GLN A 2 -11.85 -9.36 -9.54
N ARG A 3 -12.80 -9.13 -8.63
CA ARG A 3 -14.03 -9.91 -8.53
C ARG A 3 -15.04 -9.39 -9.54
N TYR A 4 -15.64 -10.31 -10.31
CA TYR A 4 -16.74 -10.02 -11.22
C TYR A 4 -18.01 -10.69 -10.74
N VAL A 5 -19.13 -10.03 -10.97
CA VAL A 5 -20.44 -10.68 -10.92
C VAL A 5 -20.93 -10.75 -12.36
N THR A 6 -21.11 -11.95 -12.89
CA THR A 6 -21.66 -12.13 -14.24
C THR A 6 -23.14 -11.73 -14.26
N ALA A 7 -23.70 -11.56 -15.46
CA ALA A 7 -25.12 -11.26 -15.62
C ALA A 7 -26.03 -12.34 -15.00
N GLU A 8 -25.52 -13.55 -14.83
CA GLU A 8 -26.20 -14.69 -14.19
C GLU A 8 -25.96 -14.74 -12.67
N GLY A 9 -25.26 -13.76 -12.09
CA GLY A 9 -24.98 -13.69 -10.66
C GLY A 9 -23.84 -14.58 -10.17
N ALA A 10 -23.10 -15.22 -11.06
CA ALA A 10 -21.90 -15.97 -10.70
C ALA A 10 -20.74 -15.02 -10.37
N VAL A 11 -19.97 -15.35 -9.35
CA VAL A 11 -18.76 -14.59 -8.98
C VAL A 11 -17.57 -15.22 -9.68
N GLU A 12 -16.98 -14.49 -10.62
CA GLU A 12 -15.74 -14.89 -11.27
C GLU A 12 -14.60 -14.01 -10.78
N PHE A 13 -13.46 -14.64 -10.45
CA PHE A 13 -12.19 -13.95 -10.23
C PHE A 13 -11.39 -14.04 -11.53
N ARG A 14 -11.19 -12.92 -12.19
CA ARG A 14 -10.26 -12.84 -13.31
C ARG A 14 -8.97 -12.21 -12.83
N GLN A 15 -7.88 -12.91 -13.00
CA GLN A 15 -6.57 -12.33 -12.82
C GLN A 15 -6.35 -11.25 -13.88
N LEU A 16 -5.77 -10.13 -13.47
CA LEU A 16 -5.01 -9.29 -14.40
C LEU A 16 -3.87 -10.19 -14.90
N GLN A 17 -4.00 -10.64 -16.15
CA GLN A 17 -3.09 -11.64 -16.69
C GLN A 17 -1.67 -11.08 -16.80
N ASP A 18 -0.76 -12.00 -16.88
CA ASP A 18 0.68 -11.93 -16.99
C ASP A 18 1.25 -10.49 -17.14
N PRO A 19 1.95 -9.95 -16.11
CA PRO A 19 2.61 -8.65 -16.21
C PRO A 19 3.65 -8.56 -17.34
N ARG A 20 3.93 -9.69 -18.01
CA ARG A 20 4.79 -9.78 -19.18
C ARG A 20 4.05 -9.61 -20.50
N ASP A 21 2.72 -9.61 -20.50
CA ASP A 21 1.91 -9.35 -21.67
C ASP A 21 1.19 -8.00 -21.56
N PRO A 22 1.74 -6.93 -22.16
CA PRO A 22 1.11 -5.62 -22.11
C PRO A 22 -0.26 -5.61 -22.79
N THR A 23 -0.60 -6.63 -23.59
CA THR A 23 -1.94 -6.74 -24.19
C THR A 23 -2.96 -7.29 -23.19
N SER A 24 -2.53 -7.92 -22.12
CA SER A 24 -3.41 -8.38 -21.02
C SER A 24 -4.05 -7.22 -20.27
N LEU A 25 -3.42 -6.05 -20.27
CA LEU A 25 -3.98 -4.82 -19.71
C LEU A 25 -5.19 -4.33 -20.50
N LEU A 26 -5.32 -4.71 -21.77
CA LEU A 26 -6.47 -4.39 -22.62
C LEU A 26 -7.75 -5.16 -22.22
N LEU A 27 -7.63 -6.26 -21.45
CA LEU A 27 -8.81 -6.95 -20.90
C LEU A 27 -9.57 -6.09 -19.90
N ALA A 28 -8.89 -5.15 -19.26
CA ALA A 28 -9.54 -4.13 -18.46
C ALA A 28 -10.54 -3.29 -19.29
N SER A 29 -10.39 -3.24 -20.62
CA SER A 29 -11.31 -2.54 -21.53
C SER A 29 -12.72 -3.12 -21.58
N ALA A 30 -12.92 -4.38 -21.17
CA ALA A 30 -14.21 -5.06 -21.14
C ALA A 30 -14.97 -4.89 -19.82
N LEU A 31 -14.37 -4.23 -18.81
CA LEU A 31 -14.97 -4.03 -17.50
C LEU A 31 -16.01 -2.91 -17.54
N PRO A 32 -17.15 -3.06 -16.84
CA PRO A 32 -18.08 -1.97 -16.68
C PRO A 32 -17.41 -0.81 -15.95
N GLN A 33 -17.77 0.40 -16.30
CA GLN A 33 -17.23 1.63 -15.75
C GLN A 33 -18.33 2.61 -15.36
N PRO A 34 -18.01 3.49 -14.41
CA PRO A 34 -16.80 3.55 -13.58
C PRO A 34 -16.72 2.36 -12.61
N TYR A 35 -15.55 2.15 -12.02
CA TYR A 35 -15.36 1.09 -11.02
C TYR A 35 -15.84 1.54 -9.64
N ASP A 36 -16.31 0.59 -8.81
CA ASP A 36 -16.60 0.86 -7.40
C ASP A 36 -15.32 1.14 -6.59
N ASN A 37 -14.19 0.65 -7.04
CA ASN A 37 -12.88 0.93 -6.47
C ASN A 37 -12.09 1.83 -7.43
N LEU A 38 -11.97 3.10 -7.06
CA LEU A 38 -11.22 4.12 -7.80
C LEU A 38 -9.79 4.30 -7.30
N GLY A 39 -9.31 3.45 -6.40
CA GLY A 39 -7.95 3.52 -5.89
C GLY A 39 -6.92 3.30 -6.99
N VAL A 40 -6.04 4.28 -7.22
CA VAL A 40 -4.92 4.19 -8.16
C VAL A 40 -3.65 3.89 -7.36
N PRO A 41 -2.98 2.75 -7.59
CA PRO A 41 -1.72 2.44 -6.93
C PRO A 41 -0.69 3.54 -7.18
N GLY A 42 -0.02 4.00 -6.11
CA GLY A 42 0.99 5.05 -6.20
C GLY A 42 0.45 6.48 -6.35
N ALA A 43 -0.87 6.70 -6.30
CA ALA A 43 -1.46 8.03 -6.31
C ALA A 43 -1.17 8.78 -4.99
N PHE A 44 -0.82 10.04 -5.09
CA PHE A 44 -0.81 10.99 -3.98
C PHE A 44 -2.20 11.58 -3.76
N LEU A 45 -2.41 12.21 -2.63
CA LEU A 45 -3.67 12.91 -2.37
C LEU A 45 -3.99 13.98 -3.43
N PHE A 46 -2.96 14.74 -3.87
CA PHE A 46 -3.10 15.72 -4.95
C PHE A 46 -3.69 15.10 -6.23
N ASP A 47 -3.24 13.89 -6.57
CA ASP A 47 -3.63 13.22 -7.81
C ASP A 47 -5.13 12.94 -7.89
N VAL A 48 -5.79 12.70 -6.74
CA VAL A 48 -7.21 12.31 -6.69
C VAL A 48 -8.11 13.28 -7.42
N ALA A 49 -7.83 14.58 -7.30
CA ALA A 49 -8.65 15.65 -7.89
C ALA A 49 -7.98 16.35 -9.09
N ASN A 50 -6.71 16.04 -9.39
CA ASN A 50 -5.95 16.82 -10.35
C ASN A 50 -5.35 16.00 -11.49
N THR A 51 -5.30 14.67 -11.38
CA THR A 51 -4.60 13.81 -12.34
C THR A 51 -5.61 13.02 -13.18
N THR A 52 -5.50 13.14 -14.49
CA THR A 52 -6.33 12.45 -15.47
C THR A 52 -5.59 11.41 -16.29
N SER A 53 -4.26 11.39 -16.22
CA SER A 53 -3.41 10.47 -16.98
C SER A 53 -2.06 10.21 -16.27
N SER A 54 -1.35 9.21 -16.73
CA SER A 54 -0.02 8.85 -16.22
C SER A 54 1.01 9.98 -16.32
N LEU A 55 0.81 10.96 -17.20
CA LEU A 55 1.75 12.07 -17.44
C LEU A 55 1.57 13.25 -16.47
N GLU A 56 0.43 13.34 -15.82
CA GLU A 56 0.05 14.50 -14.98
C GLU A 56 0.23 14.25 -13.49
N SER A 57 0.42 13.00 -13.08
CA SER A 57 0.67 12.64 -11.69
C SER A 57 1.92 13.34 -11.14
N ILE A 58 1.90 13.67 -9.84
CA ILE A 58 3.10 14.10 -9.10
C ILE A 58 4.26 13.12 -9.36
N ARG A 59 3.94 11.85 -9.57
CA ARG A 59 4.86 10.82 -9.99
C ARG A 59 4.67 10.50 -11.47
N PRO A 60 5.44 11.14 -12.38
CA PRO A 60 5.28 10.96 -13.81
C PRO A 60 5.41 9.50 -14.24
N ASN A 61 4.66 9.11 -15.26
CA ASN A 61 4.63 7.75 -15.81
C ASN A 61 3.99 6.68 -14.90
N ASN A 62 3.14 7.07 -13.96
CA ASN A 62 2.32 6.10 -13.24
C ASN A 62 1.20 5.56 -14.13
N LEU A 63 1.49 4.49 -14.87
CA LEU A 63 0.56 3.87 -15.82
C LEU A 63 -0.76 3.38 -15.19
N PHE A 64 -0.83 3.23 -13.88
CA PHE A 64 -2.07 2.84 -13.20
C PHE A 64 -3.18 3.89 -13.34
N PHE A 65 -2.84 5.17 -13.54
CA PHE A 65 -3.85 6.18 -13.88
C PHE A 65 -4.57 5.85 -15.19
N ASP A 66 -3.81 5.53 -16.23
CA ASP A 66 -4.39 5.21 -17.54
C ASP A 66 -5.22 3.91 -17.48
N LEU A 67 -4.83 2.96 -16.62
CA LEU A 67 -5.54 1.71 -16.42
C LEU A 67 -6.83 1.85 -15.63
N ILE A 68 -6.82 2.65 -14.57
CA ILE A 68 -7.97 2.79 -13.65
C ILE A 68 -8.95 3.83 -14.18
N LEU A 69 -8.47 5.01 -14.55
CA LEU A 69 -9.32 6.09 -15.03
C LEU A 69 -9.82 5.86 -16.47
N ARG A 70 -8.99 5.24 -17.33
CA ARG A 70 -9.34 4.84 -18.71
C ARG A 70 -9.92 5.99 -19.54
N ASN A 71 -9.41 7.16 -19.37
CA ASN A 71 -9.88 8.38 -20.02
C ASN A 71 -9.87 8.31 -21.55
N SER A 72 -8.98 7.51 -22.14
CA SER A 72 -8.96 7.26 -23.60
C SER A 72 -10.18 6.47 -24.12
N ALA A 73 -10.89 5.76 -23.23
CA ALA A 73 -12.01 4.90 -23.59
C ALA A 73 -13.38 5.46 -23.19
N LEU A 74 -13.42 6.54 -22.40
CA LEU A 74 -14.64 7.13 -21.84
C LEU A 74 -14.84 8.57 -22.29
N PRO A 75 -15.95 8.92 -22.95
CA PRO A 75 -16.38 10.31 -23.07
C PRO A 75 -16.88 10.83 -21.69
N PRO A 76 -16.55 12.06 -21.29
CA PRO A 76 -15.89 13.11 -22.09
C PRO A 76 -14.35 13.01 -22.15
N GLY A 77 -13.68 11.99 -21.54
CA GLY A 77 -12.24 11.93 -21.38
C GLY A 77 -11.75 12.93 -20.32
N ASN A 78 -10.52 12.76 -19.86
CA ASN A 78 -9.89 13.66 -18.88
C ASN A 78 -10.69 13.80 -17.58
N THR A 79 -11.12 12.68 -17.00
CA THR A 79 -11.76 12.63 -15.68
C THR A 79 -10.74 12.19 -14.63
N THR A 80 -10.78 12.84 -13.47
CA THR A 80 -9.98 12.46 -12.29
C THR A 80 -10.67 11.32 -11.52
N GLN A 81 -10.02 10.77 -10.48
CA GLN A 81 -10.69 9.86 -9.56
C GLN A 81 -11.92 10.49 -8.92
N LEU A 82 -11.83 11.79 -8.56
CA LEU A 82 -12.94 12.54 -7.98
C LEU A 82 -14.09 12.72 -8.97
N ASP A 83 -13.80 13.07 -10.23
CA ASP A 83 -14.85 13.21 -11.26
C ASP A 83 -15.59 11.89 -11.49
N GLN A 84 -14.86 10.76 -11.46
CA GLN A 84 -15.47 9.45 -11.59
C GLN A 84 -16.31 9.07 -10.36
N LEU A 85 -15.88 9.47 -9.15
CA LEU A 85 -16.69 9.31 -7.94
C LEU A 85 -18.00 10.10 -8.07
N VAL A 86 -17.92 11.36 -8.47
CA VAL A 86 -19.12 12.21 -8.71
C VAL A 86 -20.06 11.53 -9.71
N ALA A 87 -19.53 11.06 -10.84
CA ALA A 87 -20.31 10.36 -11.85
C ALA A 87 -20.97 9.08 -11.35
N LEU A 88 -20.27 8.31 -10.48
CA LEU A 88 -20.82 7.10 -9.84
C LEU A 88 -22.01 7.42 -8.94
N VAL A 89 -21.87 8.44 -8.09
CA VAL A 89 -22.92 8.82 -7.14
C VAL A 89 -24.12 9.44 -7.86
N GLU A 90 -23.89 10.35 -8.80
CA GLU A 90 -24.95 11.09 -9.46
C GLU A 90 -25.71 10.29 -10.53
N ASN A 91 -24.99 9.43 -11.27
CA ASN A 91 -25.56 8.82 -12.49
C ASN A 91 -25.55 7.30 -12.53
N GLY A 92 -24.76 6.65 -11.68
CA GLY A 92 -24.41 5.25 -11.94
C GLY A 92 -25.04 4.24 -11.01
N LEU A 93 -25.11 4.51 -9.76
CA LEU A 93 -25.58 3.54 -8.77
C LEU A 93 -26.69 4.20 -7.95
N PRO A 94 -27.94 3.81 -8.15
CA PRO A 94 -29.08 4.42 -7.45
C PRO A 94 -28.99 4.31 -5.92
N GLN A 95 -27.90 3.79 -5.37
CA GLN A 95 -27.74 3.59 -3.93
C GLN A 95 -26.27 3.45 -3.49
N THR A 96 -25.36 4.36 -3.84
CA THR A 96 -24.10 4.45 -3.10
C THR A 96 -24.43 4.76 -1.65
N LYS A 97 -24.35 3.75 -0.79
CA LYS A 97 -24.66 3.89 0.64
C LYS A 97 -23.44 4.24 1.47
N VAL A 98 -22.29 3.77 1.07
CA VAL A 98 -21.04 3.89 1.82
C VAL A 98 -19.94 4.38 0.90
N LEU A 99 -19.20 5.39 1.34
CA LEU A 99 -17.96 5.86 0.73
C LEU A 99 -16.81 5.64 1.71
N ILE A 100 -15.80 4.89 1.30
CA ILE A 100 -14.57 4.72 2.08
C ILE A 100 -13.49 5.58 1.43
N VAL A 101 -12.91 6.49 2.19
CA VAL A 101 -11.83 7.38 1.77
C VAL A 101 -10.55 6.99 2.48
N TRP A 102 -9.67 6.30 1.76
CA TRP A 102 -8.35 5.92 2.25
C TRP A 102 -7.30 6.34 1.23
N VAL A 103 -6.80 7.54 1.39
CA VAL A 103 -5.87 8.20 0.47
C VAL A 103 -4.84 8.99 1.27
N GLY A 104 -3.64 9.17 0.71
CA GLY A 104 -2.55 9.91 1.34
C GLY A 104 -1.43 9.03 1.89
N ASN A 105 -1.55 7.71 1.80
CA ASN A 105 -0.46 6.81 2.22
C ASN A 105 0.82 7.08 1.41
N ASN A 106 0.69 7.34 0.12
CA ASN A 106 1.83 7.59 -0.77
C ASN A 106 2.50 8.94 -0.50
N ASP A 107 1.80 9.87 0.13
CA ASP A 107 2.32 11.19 0.50
C ASP A 107 3.49 11.12 1.50
N VAL A 108 3.62 10.01 2.23
CA VAL A 108 4.75 9.70 3.13
C VAL A 108 5.53 8.46 2.67
N LEU A 109 4.84 7.43 2.15
CA LEU A 109 5.41 6.11 1.91
C LEU A 109 6.42 6.10 0.76
N ILE A 110 6.15 6.84 -0.32
CA ILE A 110 7.01 6.84 -1.49
C ILE A 110 8.38 7.41 -1.17
N GLY A 111 8.43 8.55 -0.47
CA GLY A 111 9.70 9.12 0.01
C GLY A 111 10.46 8.15 0.90
N THR A 112 9.77 7.54 1.86
CA THR A 112 10.36 6.55 2.77
C THR A 112 10.92 5.34 2.02
N GLY A 113 10.20 4.83 1.03
CA GLY A 113 10.61 3.66 0.24
C GLY A 113 11.85 3.89 -0.63
N THR A 114 12.25 5.14 -0.88
CA THR A 114 13.49 5.49 -1.59
C THR A 114 14.73 5.49 -0.70
N GLY A 115 14.55 5.43 0.63
CA GLY A 115 15.65 5.56 1.59
C GLY A 115 16.20 6.98 1.72
N ASP A 116 15.54 7.98 1.14
CA ASP A 116 15.92 9.39 1.20
C ASP A 116 14.63 10.25 1.24
N PRO A 117 13.86 10.17 2.34
CA PRO A 117 12.64 10.94 2.47
C PRO A 117 12.95 12.41 2.77
N VAL A 118 12.53 13.28 1.86
CA VAL A 118 12.67 14.74 1.99
C VAL A 118 11.30 15.38 2.01
N VAL A 119 10.96 16.04 3.12
CA VAL A 119 9.73 16.85 3.20
C VAL A 119 9.89 18.06 2.28
N ARG A 120 9.06 18.16 1.25
CA ARG A 120 9.13 19.27 0.30
C ARG A 120 8.58 20.56 0.90
N SER A 121 8.94 21.68 0.33
CA SER A 121 8.27 22.95 0.62
C SER A 121 6.83 22.92 0.11
N VAL A 122 5.95 23.66 0.76
CA VAL A 122 4.53 23.77 0.35
C VAL A 122 4.46 24.31 -1.09
N GLY A 123 3.83 23.53 -1.96
CA GLY A 123 3.75 23.83 -3.40
C GLY A 123 5.07 23.65 -4.16
N GLY A 124 6.11 23.12 -3.53
CA GLY A 124 7.42 22.84 -4.13
C GLY A 124 7.51 21.44 -4.74
N THR A 125 8.63 21.22 -5.45
CA THR A 125 9.01 19.92 -6.03
C THR A 125 10.36 19.44 -5.52
N ASP A 126 10.82 20.02 -4.42
CA ASP A 126 12.15 19.85 -3.83
C ASP A 126 12.24 18.67 -2.86
N GLY A 127 11.21 17.81 -2.82
CA GLY A 127 11.15 16.65 -1.97
C GLY A 127 10.11 15.63 -2.44
N ASN A 128 9.99 14.54 -1.69
CA ASN A 128 9.16 13.39 -2.01
C ASN A 128 8.15 13.01 -0.91
N VAL A 129 8.10 13.80 0.17
CA VAL A 129 7.10 13.71 1.24
C VAL A 129 6.27 14.99 1.24
N THR A 130 4.95 14.85 1.23
CA THR A 130 4.02 15.99 1.20
C THR A 130 3.98 16.68 2.56
N PRO A 131 4.13 18.02 2.67
CA PRO A 131 3.98 18.71 3.95
C PRO A 131 2.53 18.71 4.44
N ALA A 132 2.31 18.61 5.75
CA ALA A 132 0.98 18.50 6.35
C ALA A 132 0.03 19.64 5.96
N ALA A 133 0.54 20.85 5.79
CA ALA A 133 -0.26 22.00 5.36
C ALA A 133 -0.80 21.84 3.93
N GLU A 134 -0.01 21.27 3.02
CA GLU A 134 -0.44 20.98 1.66
C GLU A 134 -1.39 19.80 1.61
N PHE A 135 -1.11 18.74 2.38
CA PHE A 135 -2.03 17.64 2.55
C PHE A 135 -3.41 18.12 3.00
N GLN A 136 -3.47 18.97 4.04
CA GLN A 136 -4.72 19.54 4.52
C GLN A 136 -5.45 20.31 3.41
N ALA A 137 -4.76 21.19 2.68
CA ALA A 137 -5.39 21.99 1.62
C ALA A 137 -5.98 21.11 0.50
N ASN A 138 -5.26 20.06 0.08
CA ASN A 138 -5.75 19.11 -0.92
C ASN A 138 -6.94 18.30 -0.38
N PHE A 139 -6.89 17.91 0.90
CA PHE A 139 -7.98 17.16 1.51
C PHE A 139 -9.24 18.02 1.72
N ASP A 140 -9.10 19.31 2.06
CA ASP A 140 -10.23 20.25 2.17
C ASP A 140 -11.00 20.35 0.85
N ALA A 141 -10.29 20.37 -0.29
CA ALA A 141 -10.90 20.37 -1.61
C ALA A 141 -11.68 19.06 -1.87
N LEU A 142 -11.08 17.91 -1.54
CA LEU A 142 -11.72 16.60 -1.66
C LEU A 142 -12.96 16.50 -0.77
N LEU A 143 -12.86 16.90 0.50
CA LEU A 143 -13.98 16.86 1.44
C LEU A 143 -15.12 17.75 1.00
N THR A 144 -14.83 18.94 0.46
CA THR A 144 -15.86 19.86 -0.08
C THR A 144 -16.66 19.19 -1.20
N ALA A 145 -15.98 18.45 -2.07
CA ALA A 145 -16.65 17.72 -3.13
C ALA A 145 -17.49 16.55 -2.60
N ILE A 146 -16.96 15.80 -1.61
CA ILE A 146 -17.70 14.70 -0.98
C ILE A 146 -18.93 15.21 -0.21
N ASP A 147 -18.81 16.33 0.52
CA ASP A 147 -19.94 16.95 1.21
C ASP A 147 -21.10 17.30 0.24
N ALA A 148 -20.78 17.66 -1.00
CA ALA A 148 -21.76 17.97 -2.02
C ALA A 148 -22.49 16.75 -2.61
N LEU A 149 -21.94 15.55 -2.42
CA LEU A 149 -22.51 14.31 -2.97
C LEU A 149 -23.63 13.71 -2.11
N ASP A 150 -23.81 14.17 -0.88
CA ASP A 150 -24.82 13.68 0.09
C ASP A 150 -24.81 12.16 0.24
N VAL A 151 -23.61 11.56 0.31
CA VAL A 151 -23.45 10.11 0.55
C VAL A 151 -23.85 9.81 1.99
N PRO A 152 -24.78 8.85 2.24
CA PRO A 152 -25.33 8.62 3.57
C PRO A 152 -24.30 8.24 4.63
N GLN A 153 -23.25 7.51 4.24
CA GLN A 153 -22.24 7.00 5.16
C GLN A 153 -20.85 7.20 4.55
N VAL A 154 -19.99 7.88 5.29
CA VAL A 154 -18.59 8.10 4.88
C VAL A 154 -17.66 7.60 5.98
N ALA A 155 -16.64 6.87 5.59
CA ALA A 155 -15.57 6.44 6.48
C ALA A 155 -14.24 7.06 6.01
N LEU A 156 -13.59 7.83 6.89
CA LEU A 156 -12.22 8.32 6.68
C LEU A 156 -11.25 7.37 7.38
N VAL A 157 -10.26 6.91 6.64
CA VAL A 157 -9.22 6.01 7.15
C VAL A 157 -7.92 6.77 7.31
N ASN A 158 -7.29 6.66 8.47
CA ASN A 158 -6.03 7.34 8.74
C ASN A 158 -4.82 6.59 8.12
N ILE A 159 -3.64 7.21 8.21
CA ILE A 159 -2.41 6.80 7.54
C ILE A 159 -1.50 6.08 8.54
N PRO A 160 -1.11 4.81 8.27
CA PRO A 160 -0.21 4.05 9.12
C PRO A 160 1.19 4.66 9.22
N SER A 161 1.91 4.34 10.30
CA SER A 161 3.32 4.67 10.41
C SER A 161 4.14 3.90 9.39
N VAL A 162 5.07 4.59 8.75
CA VAL A 162 6.02 3.98 7.81
C VAL A 162 6.99 3.02 8.51
N THR A 163 7.15 3.15 9.81
CA THR A 163 8.00 2.27 10.63
C THR A 163 7.25 1.07 11.21
N SER A 164 5.95 0.96 11.00
CA SER A 164 5.14 -0.18 11.47
C SER A 164 4.96 -1.29 10.41
N ILE A 165 5.42 -1.07 9.19
CA ILE A 165 5.26 -2.01 8.08
C ILE A 165 6.54 -2.81 7.80
N PRO A 166 6.44 -4.01 7.20
CA PRO A 166 7.58 -4.87 6.92
C PRO A 166 8.68 -4.21 6.07
N LEU A 167 8.35 -3.23 5.26
CA LEU A 167 9.32 -2.45 4.50
C LEU A 167 10.46 -1.91 5.39
N ALA A 168 10.14 -1.44 6.59
CA ALA A 168 11.11 -0.87 7.53
C ALA A 168 11.47 -1.81 8.71
N THR A 169 10.68 -2.86 8.95
CA THR A 169 10.85 -3.69 10.16
C THR A 169 11.48 -5.05 9.91
N THR A 170 11.37 -5.59 8.69
CA THR A 170 11.81 -6.98 8.41
C THR A 170 13.30 -7.16 8.59
N ILE A 171 14.12 -6.27 8.03
CA ILE A 171 15.58 -6.38 8.13
C ILE A 171 16.03 -6.18 9.58
N ASN A 172 15.46 -5.20 10.28
CA ASN A 172 15.75 -4.99 11.69
C ASN A 172 15.43 -6.23 12.53
N GLY A 173 14.32 -6.91 12.24
CA GLY A 173 13.95 -8.18 12.87
C GLY A 173 14.94 -9.31 12.56
N LEU A 174 15.43 -9.42 11.33
CA LEU A 174 16.45 -10.40 10.94
C LEU A 174 17.79 -10.13 11.62
N LEU A 175 18.19 -8.87 11.74
CA LEU A 175 19.38 -8.47 12.48
C LEU A 175 19.24 -8.83 13.95
N ALA A 176 18.14 -8.46 14.59
CA ALA A 176 17.88 -8.77 16.00
C ALA A 176 17.88 -10.28 16.27
N ALA A 177 17.36 -11.11 15.37
CA ALA A 177 17.42 -12.57 15.47
C ALA A 177 18.86 -13.13 15.42
N ASN A 178 19.81 -12.36 14.88
CA ASN A 178 21.23 -12.67 14.86
C ASN A 178 22.02 -11.94 15.97
N GLY A 179 21.34 -11.28 16.91
CA GLY A 179 21.95 -10.51 18.00
C GLY A 179 22.58 -9.18 17.56
N LEU A 180 22.12 -8.64 16.43
CA LEU A 180 22.62 -7.42 15.80
C LEU A 180 21.54 -6.32 15.79
N ALA A 181 21.99 -5.08 15.65
CA ALA A 181 21.16 -3.91 15.44
C ALA A 181 21.52 -3.24 14.08
N PRO A 182 20.69 -2.33 13.55
CA PRO A 182 21.04 -1.54 12.37
C PRO A 182 22.39 -0.83 12.49
N SER A 183 22.74 -0.35 13.70
CA SER A 183 24.00 0.30 13.99
C SER A 183 25.25 -0.60 13.91
N ASP A 184 25.08 -1.92 13.84
CA ASP A 184 26.19 -2.87 13.65
C ASP A 184 26.52 -3.07 12.17
N VAL A 185 25.65 -2.58 11.29
CA VAL A 185 25.84 -2.59 9.83
C VAL A 185 26.54 -1.33 9.40
N THR A 186 27.63 -1.45 8.67
CA THR A 186 28.31 -0.31 8.08
C THR A 186 27.44 0.28 6.95
N THR A 187 27.11 1.55 7.07
CA THR A 187 26.26 2.30 6.16
C THR A 187 26.95 3.59 5.70
N ASP A 188 26.46 4.18 4.61
CA ASP A 188 26.96 5.47 4.13
C ASP A 188 26.45 6.64 4.97
N GLU A 189 25.53 6.36 5.91
CA GLU A 189 24.91 7.35 6.80
C GLU A 189 25.17 7.02 8.27
N ASP A 190 25.19 8.07 9.07
CA ASP A 190 25.22 7.96 10.53
C ASP A 190 23.78 7.86 11.09
N ASP A 191 23.64 7.29 12.30
CA ASP A 191 22.38 7.24 13.07
C ASP A 191 21.23 6.51 12.35
N VAL A 192 21.54 5.43 11.63
CA VAL A 192 20.55 4.60 10.96
C VAL A 192 19.65 3.88 11.96
N ALA A 193 18.34 4.14 11.87
CA ALA A 193 17.31 3.54 12.69
C ALA A 193 16.64 2.33 12.06
N ALA A 194 16.53 2.32 10.72
CA ALA A 194 15.94 1.20 10.00
C ALA A 194 16.71 0.90 8.71
N ILE A 195 16.76 -0.39 8.36
CA ILE A 195 17.26 -0.86 7.07
C ILE A 195 16.05 -1.39 6.31
N LEU A 196 15.87 -0.89 5.09
CA LEU A 196 14.71 -1.19 4.26
C LEU A 196 14.75 -2.63 3.73
N LEU A 197 13.57 -3.19 3.49
CA LEU A 197 13.40 -4.54 2.95
C LEU A 197 14.15 -4.74 1.61
N SER A 198 14.27 -3.69 0.81
CA SER A 198 15.03 -3.68 -0.45
C SER A 198 16.52 -4.07 -0.29
N ALA A 199 17.09 -3.90 0.91
CA ALA A 199 18.45 -4.33 1.23
C ALA A 199 18.59 -5.85 1.45
N GLN A 200 17.48 -6.61 1.54
CA GLN A 200 17.52 -8.02 1.93
C GLN A 200 18.47 -8.86 1.05
N SER A 201 18.39 -8.71 -0.26
CA SER A 201 19.21 -9.48 -1.20
C SER A 201 20.68 -9.13 -1.14
N VAL A 202 21.00 -7.90 -0.73
CA VAL A 202 22.36 -7.39 -0.63
C VAL A 202 22.98 -7.77 0.70
N LEU A 203 22.22 -7.59 1.80
CA LEU A 203 22.70 -7.80 3.16
C LEU A 203 22.65 -9.28 3.59
N PHE A 204 21.70 -10.06 3.05
CA PHE A 204 21.51 -11.48 3.35
C PHE A 204 21.61 -12.38 2.11
N PRO A 205 22.70 -12.36 1.35
CA PRO A 205 22.86 -13.20 0.18
C PRO A 205 22.83 -14.69 0.60
N GLY A 206 21.89 -15.46 0.01
CA GLY A 206 21.72 -16.87 0.39
C GLY A 206 21.17 -17.11 1.79
N GLY A 207 20.58 -16.10 2.43
CA GLY A 207 19.92 -16.20 3.75
C GLY A 207 20.83 -16.01 4.96
N SER A 208 22.11 -15.72 4.76
CA SER A 208 23.07 -15.40 5.82
C SER A 208 23.58 -13.98 5.64
N ILE A 209 23.80 -13.26 6.76
CA ILE A 209 24.32 -11.90 6.69
C ILE A 209 25.72 -11.88 6.06
N ASP A 210 25.95 -10.98 5.14
CA ASP A 210 27.25 -10.71 4.54
C ASP A 210 28.14 -9.96 5.54
N GLN A 211 29.19 -10.65 6.02
CA GLN A 211 30.09 -10.17 7.04
C GLN A 211 30.88 -8.92 6.63
N ASP A 212 31.01 -8.64 5.33
CA ASP A 212 31.70 -7.46 4.84
C ASP A 212 31.02 -6.16 5.30
N TYR A 213 29.70 -6.20 5.47
CA TYR A 213 28.95 -5.05 6.01
C TYR A 213 29.10 -4.86 7.52
N LEU A 214 29.49 -5.92 8.25
CA LEU A 214 29.75 -5.82 9.69
C LEU A 214 31.19 -5.42 10.02
N THR A 215 32.11 -5.68 9.08
CA THR A 215 33.55 -5.39 9.26
C THR A 215 33.99 -4.09 8.64
N GLY A 216 33.11 -3.38 7.95
CA GLY A 216 33.42 -2.16 7.23
C GLY A 216 34.13 -2.36 5.90
N ALA A 217 34.20 -3.61 5.39
CA ALA A 217 34.75 -3.90 4.05
C ALA A 217 33.77 -3.46 2.94
N LYS A 218 32.47 -3.40 3.27
CA LYS A 218 31.41 -2.81 2.43
C LYS A 218 30.57 -1.85 3.25
N SER A 219 29.98 -0.86 2.56
CA SER A 219 29.01 0.07 3.13
C SER A 219 27.66 -0.09 2.43
N LEU A 220 26.58 -0.06 3.20
CA LEU A 220 25.22 -0.09 2.66
C LEU A 220 24.81 1.33 2.24
N PRO A 221 24.43 1.56 0.96
CA PRO A 221 24.00 2.88 0.50
C PRO A 221 22.80 3.44 1.26
N SER A 222 22.73 4.76 1.37
CA SER A 222 21.62 5.51 1.98
C SER A 222 20.25 5.13 1.42
N THR A 223 20.17 4.78 0.14
CA THR A 223 18.93 4.31 -0.50
C THR A 223 18.32 3.04 0.10
N PHE A 224 19.02 2.37 0.99
CA PHE A 224 18.58 1.19 1.72
C PHE A 224 18.34 1.44 3.21
N THR A 225 18.50 2.67 3.69
CA THR A 225 18.48 3.01 5.11
C THR A 225 17.52 4.14 5.39
N LEU A 226 17.15 4.27 6.66
CA LEU A 226 16.44 5.42 7.20
C LEU A 226 17.12 5.82 8.51
N THR A 227 17.50 7.09 8.60
CA THR A 227 18.03 7.68 9.82
C THR A 227 16.91 8.04 10.81
N ASN A 228 17.27 8.24 12.08
CA ASN A 228 16.31 8.76 13.07
C ASN A 228 15.75 10.14 12.71
N ALA A 229 16.55 10.98 12.07
CA ALA A 229 16.13 12.31 11.64
C ALA A 229 15.05 12.22 10.54
N GLU A 230 15.26 11.38 9.54
CA GLU A 230 14.31 11.16 8.44
C GLU A 230 13.00 10.56 8.94
N ILE A 231 13.06 9.50 9.76
CA ILE A 231 11.86 8.92 10.38
C ILE A 231 11.10 9.98 11.17
N THR A 232 11.79 10.79 11.96
CA THR A 232 11.17 11.85 12.76
C THR A 232 10.47 12.88 11.87
N ALA A 233 11.09 13.28 10.77
CA ALA A 233 10.50 14.25 9.84
C ALA A 233 9.25 13.69 9.15
N VAL A 234 9.32 12.47 8.63
CA VAL A 234 8.18 11.79 7.97
C VAL A 234 7.02 11.57 8.95
N GLU A 235 7.31 11.08 10.15
CA GLU A 235 6.28 10.83 11.16
C GLU A 235 5.62 12.11 11.67
N ALA A 236 6.34 13.23 11.71
CA ALA A 236 5.74 14.53 12.05
C ALA A 236 4.67 14.94 11.03
N GLU A 237 4.93 14.79 9.75
CA GLU A 237 3.96 15.07 8.69
C GLU A 237 2.77 14.11 8.75
N ARG A 238 3.02 12.81 8.89
CA ARG A 238 1.97 11.80 9.04
C ARG A 238 1.06 12.06 10.24
N VAL A 239 1.62 12.43 11.38
CA VAL A 239 0.84 12.82 12.57
C VAL A 239 -0.03 14.03 12.27
N GLY A 240 0.51 15.01 11.54
CA GLY A 240 -0.24 16.17 11.06
C GLY A 240 -1.45 15.75 10.19
N TYR A 241 -1.25 14.83 9.24
CA TYR A 241 -2.34 14.29 8.41
C TYR A 241 -3.42 13.62 9.27
N ASN A 242 -3.02 12.72 10.18
CA ASN A 242 -3.97 11.95 10.99
C ASN A 242 -4.77 12.83 11.97
N ASN A 243 -4.14 13.86 12.54
CA ASN A 243 -4.83 14.85 13.38
C ASN A 243 -5.89 15.60 12.57
N TYR A 244 -5.56 15.98 11.33
CA TYR A 244 -6.50 16.62 10.43
C TYR A 244 -7.65 15.67 10.06
N LEU A 245 -7.37 14.44 9.63
CA LEU A 245 -8.37 13.44 9.24
C LEU A 245 -9.35 13.14 10.37
N SER A 246 -8.84 12.95 11.59
CA SER A 246 -9.68 12.73 12.78
C SER A 246 -10.59 13.92 13.06
N SER A 247 -10.06 15.14 12.98
CA SER A 247 -10.82 16.36 13.18
C SER A 247 -11.88 16.57 12.10
N ALA A 248 -11.54 16.25 10.85
CA ALA A 248 -12.44 16.36 9.70
C ALA A 248 -13.61 15.37 9.78
N ALA A 249 -13.34 14.12 10.20
CA ALA A 249 -14.37 13.11 10.44
C ALA A 249 -15.29 13.52 11.58
N ALA A 250 -14.74 13.97 12.71
CA ALA A 250 -15.52 14.41 13.86
C ALA A 250 -16.44 15.62 13.53
N ALA A 251 -15.94 16.59 12.74
CA ALA A 251 -16.71 17.76 12.34
C ALA A 251 -17.93 17.42 11.46
N ARG A 252 -17.89 16.27 10.76
CA ARG A 252 -18.92 15.79 9.84
C ARG A 252 -19.76 14.65 10.40
N THR A 253 -19.46 14.19 11.59
CA THR A 253 -20.05 12.95 12.15
C THR A 253 -19.85 11.73 11.22
N TRP A 254 -18.71 11.67 10.54
CA TRP A 254 -18.33 10.55 9.71
C TRP A 254 -17.58 9.50 10.53
N ALA A 255 -17.62 8.27 10.07
CA ALA A 255 -16.83 7.20 10.67
C ALA A 255 -15.33 7.48 10.52
N PHE A 256 -14.58 7.29 11.60
CA PHE A 256 -13.12 7.38 11.59
C PHE A 256 -12.53 6.01 11.85
N VAL A 257 -11.65 5.58 10.96
CA VAL A 257 -11.00 4.26 11.01
C VAL A 257 -9.54 4.43 11.36
N ASP A 258 -9.13 3.91 12.51
CA ASP A 258 -7.73 3.97 12.96
C ASP A 258 -6.89 2.81 12.41
N ALA A 259 -6.68 2.84 11.08
CA ALA A 259 -5.82 1.88 10.41
C ALA A 259 -4.35 1.96 10.89
N ALA A 260 -3.91 3.11 11.40
CA ALA A 260 -2.57 3.27 11.92
C ALA A 260 -2.31 2.37 13.14
N SER A 261 -3.21 2.41 14.12
CA SER A 261 -3.13 1.54 15.31
C SER A 261 -3.34 0.07 14.93
N LEU A 262 -4.28 -0.20 14.03
CA LEU A 262 -4.55 -1.53 13.55
C LEU A 262 -3.31 -2.16 12.90
N LEU A 263 -2.72 -1.51 11.90
CA LEU A 263 -1.57 -2.06 11.18
C LEU A 263 -0.33 -2.21 12.05
N ALA A 264 -0.15 -1.35 13.04
CA ALA A 264 0.90 -1.52 14.06
C ALA A 264 0.69 -2.77 14.93
N SER A 265 -0.55 -3.22 15.12
CA SER A 265 -0.90 -4.39 15.92
C SER A 265 -1.01 -5.68 15.12
N LEU A 266 -1.17 -5.62 13.79
CA LEU A 266 -1.37 -6.80 12.92
C LEU A 266 -0.37 -7.95 13.15
N PRO A 267 0.92 -7.69 13.40
CA PRO A 267 1.89 -8.74 13.64
C PRO A 267 1.61 -9.60 14.89
N LEU A 268 0.76 -9.12 15.78
CA LEU A 268 0.55 -9.67 17.12
C LEU A 268 -0.92 -9.98 17.39
N ASP A 269 -1.75 -10.16 16.36
CA ASP A 269 -3.16 -10.53 16.55
C ASP A 269 -3.38 -12.05 16.42
N PRO A 270 -3.21 -12.82 17.52
CA PRO A 270 -3.40 -14.27 17.48
C PRO A 270 -4.87 -14.66 17.30
N SER A 271 -5.81 -13.76 17.57
CA SER A 271 -7.25 -14.04 17.41
C SER A 271 -7.65 -14.13 15.94
N ALA A 272 -6.90 -13.50 15.07
CA ALA A 272 -7.06 -13.53 13.61
C ALA A 272 -6.13 -14.53 12.94
N ASP A 273 -5.42 -15.37 13.71
CA ASP A 273 -4.36 -16.25 13.20
C ASP A 273 -3.25 -15.47 12.43
N LEU A 274 -3.04 -14.22 12.84
CA LEU A 274 -1.99 -13.36 12.33
C LEU A 274 -0.77 -13.50 13.25
N ASN A 275 0.20 -14.27 12.81
CA ASN A 275 1.36 -14.64 13.63
C ASN A 275 2.69 -14.20 13.04
N ALA A 276 2.65 -13.44 11.94
CA ALA A 276 3.85 -12.96 11.28
C ALA A 276 3.65 -11.63 10.58
N VAL A 277 4.71 -10.84 10.58
CA VAL A 277 4.76 -9.52 9.92
C VAL A 277 4.91 -9.70 8.43
N TYR A 278 5.80 -10.60 8.00
CA TYR A 278 6.19 -10.78 6.61
C TYR A 278 5.86 -12.20 6.12
N PRO A 279 5.39 -12.35 4.86
CA PRO A 279 4.87 -13.62 4.37
C PRO A 279 5.93 -14.70 4.11
N LEU A 280 7.21 -14.36 4.17
CA LEU A 280 8.29 -15.32 4.02
C LEU A 280 9.08 -15.47 5.32
N VAL A 281 9.25 -16.70 5.76
CA VAL A 281 10.09 -17.05 6.92
C VAL A 281 11.17 -18.02 6.49
N THR A 282 12.35 -17.88 7.08
CA THR A 282 13.45 -18.83 6.85
C THR A 282 13.30 -20.01 7.80
N VAL A 283 13.11 -21.19 7.24
CA VAL A 283 13.11 -22.45 8.00
C VAL A 283 14.46 -23.12 7.83
N PRO A 284 15.20 -23.39 8.92
CA PRO A 284 16.51 -24.05 8.86
C PRO A 284 16.46 -25.38 8.10
N GLY A 285 17.35 -25.55 7.13
CA GLY A 285 17.43 -26.75 6.29
C GLY A 285 16.37 -26.86 5.18
N VAL A 286 15.40 -25.94 5.13
CA VAL A 286 14.33 -25.89 4.10
C VAL A 286 14.46 -24.66 3.21
N GLY A 287 14.87 -23.53 3.78
CA GLY A 287 14.94 -22.25 3.08
C GLY A 287 13.76 -21.33 3.39
N LEU A 288 13.43 -20.43 2.46
CA LEU A 288 12.29 -19.54 2.59
C LEU A 288 10.98 -20.29 2.34
N VAL A 289 10.08 -20.22 3.30
CA VAL A 289 8.71 -20.78 3.20
C VAL A 289 7.68 -19.67 3.39
N GLN A 290 6.53 -19.85 2.76
CA GLN A 290 5.39 -18.97 2.94
C GLN A 290 4.88 -19.06 4.37
N ASN A 291 4.54 -17.91 4.95
CA ASN A 291 3.83 -17.82 6.21
C ASN A 291 2.38 -17.39 5.96
N GLU A 292 1.47 -18.34 6.05
CA GLU A 292 0.03 -18.13 5.83
C GLU A 292 -0.61 -17.19 6.87
N GLY A 293 0.03 -17.01 8.02
CA GLY A 293 -0.39 -16.08 9.08
C GLY A 293 0.10 -14.65 8.90
N SER A 294 0.73 -14.30 7.76
CA SER A 294 1.21 -12.94 7.54
C SER A 294 0.08 -11.92 7.39
N GLY A 295 0.20 -10.78 8.08
CA GLY A 295 -0.69 -9.64 7.90
C GLY A 295 -0.37 -8.78 6.67
N PHE A 296 0.79 -8.98 6.03
CA PHE A 296 1.28 -8.20 4.90
C PHE A 296 1.62 -9.07 3.69
N SER A 297 1.67 -8.45 2.52
CA SER A 297 2.06 -9.08 1.26
C SER A 297 3.60 -9.10 1.08
N LEU A 298 4.04 -9.71 -0.03
CA LEU A 298 5.48 -9.85 -0.34
C LEU A 298 6.21 -8.53 -0.55
N ASP A 299 5.51 -7.46 -0.89
CA ASP A 299 6.12 -6.14 -1.06
C ASP A 299 6.46 -5.45 0.27
N GLY A 300 5.98 -6.02 1.38
CA GLY A 300 6.21 -5.47 2.72
C GLY A 300 5.47 -4.17 3.02
N VAL A 301 4.55 -3.77 2.16
CA VAL A 301 3.79 -2.51 2.24
C VAL A 301 2.29 -2.78 2.31
N HIS A 302 1.77 -3.51 1.32
CA HIS A 302 0.34 -3.78 1.24
C HIS A 302 -0.04 -4.91 2.20
N PRO A 303 -1.21 -4.84 2.83
CA PRO A 303 -1.74 -5.95 3.60
C PRO A 303 -1.95 -7.21 2.74
N SER A 304 -1.84 -8.36 3.37
CA SER A 304 -2.25 -9.64 2.80
C SER A 304 -3.78 -9.73 2.72
N GLN A 305 -4.33 -10.83 2.19
CA GLN A 305 -5.77 -11.06 2.20
C GLN A 305 -6.33 -11.06 3.63
N LYS A 306 -5.64 -11.69 4.58
CA LYS A 306 -6.02 -11.65 6.01
C LYS A 306 -5.90 -10.24 6.58
N GLY A 307 -4.82 -9.53 6.25
CA GLY A 307 -4.63 -8.13 6.63
C GLY A 307 -5.75 -7.24 6.12
N TYR A 308 -6.13 -7.38 4.85
CA TYR A 308 -7.27 -6.63 4.29
C TYR A 308 -8.60 -7.01 4.92
N ALA A 309 -8.84 -8.28 5.23
CA ALA A 309 -10.06 -8.70 5.94
C ALA A 309 -10.13 -8.09 7.35
N ARG A 310 -8.99 -7.97 8.03
CA ARG A 310 -8.91 -7.31 9.34
C ARG A 310 -9.18 -5.82 9.24
N ILE A 311 -8.64 -5.14 8.23
CA ILE A 311 -8.93 -3.72 7.96
C ILE A 311 -10.40 -3.52 7.58
N ALA A 312 -10.96 -4.42 6.77
CA ALA A 312 -12.38 -4.36 6.42
C ALA A 312 -13.27 -4.47 7.65
N ASN A 313 -12.93 -5.32 8.61
CA ASN A 313 -13.68 -5.42 9.88
C ASN A 313 -13.61 -4.11 10.67
N GLU A 314 -12.44 -3.47 10.75
CA GLU A 314 -12.30 -2.17 11.42
C GLU A 314 -13.17 -1.09 10.76
N VAL A 315 -13.24 -1.10 9.42
CA VAL A 315 -14.15 -0.19 8.68
C VAL A 315 -15.61 -0.49 9.02
N LEU A 316 -16.00 -1.77 9.01
CA LEU A 316 -17.39 -2.18 9.33
C LEU A 316 -17.76 -1.84 10.77
N ASP A 317 -16.85 -2.06 11.72
CA ASP A 317 -17.06 -1.71 13.14
C ASP A 317 -17.20 -0.19 13.32
N ALA A 318 -16.38 0.61 12.64
CA ALA A 318 -16.49 2.08 12.67
C ALA A 318 -17.82 2.56 12.07
N LEU A 319 -18.26 1.97 10.96
CA LEU A 319 -19.55 2.27 10.34
C LEU A 319 -20.71 1.89 11.26
N ASN A 320 -20.68 0.69 11.84
CA ASN A 320 -21.69 0.22 12.78
C ASN A 320 -21.81 1.17 13.99
N ALA A 321 -20.68 1.57 14.56
CA ALA A 321 -20.64 2.45 15.72
C ALA A 321 -21.13 3.87 15.41
N THR A 322 -20.84 4.38 14.21
CA THR A 322 -21.16 5.77 13.85
C THR A 322 -22.59 5.93 13.34
N TYR A 323 -23.09 4.95 12.59
CA TYR A 323 -24.38 5.06 11.88
C TYR A 323 -25.47 4.13 12.43
N ASP A 324 -25.23 3.48 13.56
CA ASP A 324 -26.16 2.52 14.18
C ASP A 324 -26.58 1.39 13.22
N GLU A 325 -25.61 0.90 12.46
CA GLU A 325 -25.78 -0.19 11.51
C GLU A 325 -25.41 -1.55 12.13
N ALA A 326 -25.66 -2.63 11.39
CA ALA A 326 -25.37 -4.00 11.82
C ALA A 326 -24.65 -4.79 10.71
N TYR A 327 -23.64 -4.19 10.10
CA TYR A 327 -22.81 -4.89 9.12
C TYR A 327 -22.05 -6.04 9.77
N SER A 328 -22.14 -7.22 9.16
CA SER A 328 -21.42 -8.40 9.64
C SER A 328 -19.94 -8.32 9.29
N THR A 329 -19.09 -8.60 10.25
CA THR A 329 -17.63 -8.71 10.06
C THR A 329 -17.24 -10.05 9.42
N TYR A 330 -16.06 -10.10 8.86
CA TYR A 330 -15.46 -11.31 8.27
C TYR A 330 -14.83 -12.18 9.36
N ASP A 331 -14.90 -13.49 9.19
CA ASP A 331 -14.04 -14.42 9.92
C ASP A 331 -12.64 -14.41 9.29
N VAL A 332 -11.73 -13.65 9.89
CA VAL A 332 -10.37 -13.50 9.38
C VAL A 332 -9.60 -14.82 9.40
N GLY A 333 -9.90 -15.72 10.37
CA GLY A 333 -9.29 -17.04 10.43
C GLY A 333 -9.63 -17.91 9.22
N ALA A 334 -10.83 -17.74 8.66
CA ALA A 334 -11.27 -18.45 7.45
C ALA A 334 -10.69 -17.89 6.14
N VAL A 335 -10.09 -16.70 6.18
CA VAL A 335 -9.45 -16.10 4.99
C VAL A 335 -8.10 -16.77 4.75
N GLN A 336 -7.86 -17.22 3.53
CA GLN A 336 -6.57 -17.77 3.13
C GLN A 336 -5.68 -16.68 2.55
N ASN A 337 -4.43 -16.64 2.98
CA ASN A 337 -3.39 -15.85 2.32
C ASN A 337 -2.85 -16.66 1.14
N THR A 338 -3.10 -16.16 -0.06
CA THR A 338 -2.45 -16.68 -1.26
C THR A 338 -1.40 -15.69 -1.73
N LEU A 339 -0.22 -16.16 -2.08
CA LEU A 339 0.83 -15.29 -2.66
C LEU A 339 0.51 -14.88 -4.10
N GLY A 340 -0.67 -15.21 -4.60
CA GLY A 340 -1.10 -14.89 -5.95
C GLY A 340 -0.43 -15.72 -7.05
N PHE A 341 0.39 -16.70 -6.68
CA PHE A 341 1.08 -17.59 -7.61
C PHE A 341 0.42 -18.97 -7.76
N GLU A 342 -0.55 -19.29 -6.92
CA GLU A 342 -1.20 -20.61 -6.88
C GLU A 342 -2.13 -20.87 -8.05
N ASP A 343 -2.58 -19.82 -8.74
CA ASP A 343 -3.45 -19.95 -9.93
C ASP A 343 -2.66 -20.10 -11.25
N PHE A 344 -1.34 -20.19 -11.19
CA PHE A 344 -0.58 -20.69 -12.34
C PHE A 344 -0.67 -22.22 -12.38
N GLU A 345 -1.80 -22.74 -12.83
CA GLU A 345 -1.93 -24.13 -13.30
C GLU A 345 -1.06 -24.36 -14.55
N GLY A 346 0.25 -24.33 -14.34
CA GLY A 346 1.15 -25.07 -15.19
C GLY A 346 1.39 -26.42 -14.50
N PRO A 347 1.54 -27.53 -15.21
CA PRO A 347 1.81 -28.82 -14.60
C PRO A 347 3.11 -28.69 -13.76
N VAL A 348 2.97 -28.59 -12.45
CA VAL A 348 4.09 -28.68 -11.52
C VAL A 348 4.49 -30.13 -11.47
N ALA A 349 5.30 -30.55 -12.40
CA ALA A 349 6.01 -31.81 -12.30
C ALA A 349 7.06 -31.65 -11.19
N GLY A 350 6.77 -32.26 -10.04
CA GLY A 350 7.69 -32.37 -8.93
C GLY A 350 7.59 -31.20 -7.96
N SER A 351 7.24 -31.51 -6.74
CA SER A 351 7.24 -30.66 -5.55
C SER A 351 8.63 -30.10 -5.25
N GLY A 352 9.08 -29.14 -6.06
CA GLY A 352 10.25 -28.33 -5.79
C GLY A 352 9.77 -26.97 -5.33
N LEU A 353 10.05 -26.65 -4.08
CA LEU A 353 9.96 -25.31 -3.54
C LEU A 353 10.49 -24.33 -4.58
N ARG A 354 9.61 -23.51 -5.19
CA ARG A 354 10.08 -22.41 -5.98
C ARG A 354 10.49 -21.34 -4.99
N VAL A 355 11.79 -21.21 -4.79
CA VAL A 355 12.38 -20.01 -4.24
C VAL A 355 11.90 -18.89 -5.15
N ALA A 356 11.09 -17.98 -4.62
CA ALA A 356 10.78 -16.76 -5.34
C ALA A 356 12.13 -16.15 -5.76
N PRO A 357 12.33 -15.74 -7.01
CA PRO A 357 13.55 -15.04 -7.37
C PRO A 357 13.70 -13.89 -6.39
N ALA A 358 14.92 -13.72 -5.88
CA ALA A 358 15.25 -12.56 -5.06
C ALA A 358 14.63 -11.33 -5.74
N PRO A 359 14.02 -10.43 -4.97
CA PRO A 359 13.13 -9.41 -5.52
C PRO A 359 13.87 -8.40 -6.39
N ASP A 360 14.24 -8.79 -7.62
CA ASP A 360 14.36 -7.84 -8.71
C ASP A 360 13.03 -7.08 -8.92
N ALA A 361 11.98 -7.50 -8.22
CA ALA A 361 10.66 -6.89 -8.20
C ALA A 361 10.62 -5.53 -7.47
N PHE A 362 11.63 -5.21 -6.65
CA PHE A 362 11.80 -3.87 -6.06
C PHE A 362 12.70 -2.95 -6.86
N ARG A 363 13.10 -3.31 -8.06
CA ARG A 363 13.46 -2.27 -9.01
C ARG A 363 12.21 -1.46 -9.25
N ASP A 364 12.21 -0.25 -8.70
CA ASP A 364 11.14 0.71 -8.95
C ASP A 364 10.82 0.66 -10.45
N PRO A 365 9.70 0.09 -10.88
CA PRO A 365 9.38 -0.01 -12.30
C PRO A 365 9.25 1.38 -12.93
N TYR A 366 9.30 2.44 -12.11
CA TYR A 366 9.07 3.81 -12.49
C TYR A 366 10.34 4.67 -12.59
N THR A 367 11.48 4.25 -12.04
CA THR A 367 12.69 5.11 -12.08
C THR A 367 13.47 5.03 -13.38
N GLY A 368 13.17 4.10 -14.28
CA GLY A 368 13.80 4.02 -15.60
C GLY A 368 15.34 3.89 -15.62
N THR A 369 16.00 3.79 -14.47
CA THR A 369 17.44 3.60 -14.34
C THR A 369 17.84 2.14 -14.48
N GLY A 370 17.40 1.53 -15.58
CA GLY A 370 18.00 0.31 -16.08
C GLY A 370 19.35 0.67 -16.69
N ALA A 371 20.43 0.33 -16.01
CA ALA A 371 21.75 0.36 -16.63
C ALA A 371 21.71 -0.49 -17.90
N ARG A 372 22.21 0.11 -19.01
CA ARG A 372 22.49 -0.57 -20.27
C ARG A 372 23.64 -1.55 -20.08
#